data_b81651cf7098151c31458e69660449e6
#
_entry.id   b81651cf7098151c31458e69660449e6
#
_cell.length_a   1.000
_cell.length_b   1.000
_cell.length_c   1.000
_cell.angle_alpha   90.00
_cell.angle_beta   90.00
_cell.angle_gamma   90.00
#
_symmetry.space_group_name_H-M   'P 1'
#
loop_
_entity.id
_entity.type
_entity.pdbx_description
1 polymer ?
#
loop_
_entity_poly.entity_id
_entity_poly.type
_entity_poly.pdbx_seq_one_letter_code
_entity_poly.pdbx_strand_id
1 'polypeptide(L)'
;VVVLEGNGAINNIAAQRAHDPVVKVVDGAGAPVANATVTFNLPVSGPGGAFLDGQKSATVRTGADGIAAARGLKPNKTPGQFEIRVVASFGRATARASVTETNALSAGEKSHSKKYVIIGVLAAGAAGGAIAAAMGGKSSSSGQAAASSPGGSITPGAPTFGPPR
;
A
#
# COMPACT_ATOMS: atom_id res chain seq x y z
N VAL A 1 4.16 9.75 -15.09
CA VAL A 1 4.40 8.31 -14.96
C VAL A 1 3.16 7.67 -14.36
N VAL A 2 2.67 6.60 -14.96
CA VAL A 2 1.50 5.82 -14.51
C VAL A 2 2.00 4.45 -14.08
N VAL A 3 1.60 3.99 -12.90
CA VAL A 3 1.91 2.64 -12.43
C VAL A 3 0.90 1.67 -13.03
N LEU A 4 1.37 0.63 -13.72
CA LEU A 4 0.54 -0.39 -14.34
C LEU A 4 0.42 -1.64 -13.47
N GLU A 5 1.56 -2.10 -12.91
CA GLU A 5 1.62 -3.33 -12.11
C GLU A 5 2.51 -3.14 -10.88
N GLY A 6 2.33 -3.99 -9.89
CA GLY A 6 3.10 -4.02 -8.64
C GLY A 6 2.43 -3.27 -7.49
N ASN A 7 1.63 -2.25 -7.76
CA ASN A 7 1.03 -1.47 -6.67
C ASN A 7 0.00 -2.28 -5.88
N GLY A 8 0.20 -2.39 -4.57
CA GLY A 8 -0.60 -3.22 -3.68
C GLY A 8 -0.29 -4.73 -3.78
N ALA A 9 0.76 -5.11 -4.49
CA ALA A 9 1.13 -6.52 -4.64
C ALA A 9 1.65 -7.12 -3.32
N ILE A 10 1.37 -8.41 -3.14
CA ILE A 10 1.85 -9.19 -1.99
C ILE A 10 2.89 -10.18 -2.49
N ASN A 11 4.11 -10.01 -2.02
CA ASN A 11 5.25 -10.85 -2.33
C ASN A 11 5.36 -12.00 -1.33
N ASN A 12 5.77 -13.18 -1.79
CA ASN A 12 5.95 -14.35 -0.95
C ASN A 12 7.44 -14.54 -0.60
N ILE A 13 7.80 -14.31 0.66
CA ILE A 13 9.17 -14.46 1.14
C ILE A 13 9.63 -15.92 1.09
N ALA A 14 8.76 -16.86 1.50
CA ALA A 14 9.12 -18.28 1.56
C ALA A 14 9.39 -18.85 0.15
N ALA A 15 8.59 -18.47 -0.83
CA ALA A 15 8.75 -18.89 -2.22
C ALA A 15 9.76 -18.03 -3.01
N GLN A 16 10.31 -16.96 -2.40
CA GLN A 16 11.18 -15.98 -3.06
C GLN A 16 10.57 -15.41 -4.35
N ARG A 17 9.25 -15.15 -4.31
CA ARG A 17 8.48 -14.59 -5.43
C ARG A 17 7.99 -13.20 -5.11
N ALA A 18 8.25 -12.28 -6.01
CA ALA A 18 7.71 -10.92 -5.98
C ALA A 18 6.99 -10.61 -7.30
N HIS A 19 6.20 -9.55 -7.28
CA HIS A 19 5.64 -8.95 -8.48
C HIS A 19 6.62 -7.92 -9.01
N ASP A 20 6.92 -8.00 -10.30
CA ASP A 20 7.77 -7.01 -10.95
C ASP A 20 6.99 -5.69 -11.12
N PRO A 21 7.53 -4.56 -10.69
CA PRO A 21 6.87 -3.28 -10.89
C PRO A 21 6.95 -2.86 -12.37
N VAL A 22 5.78 -2.46 -12.93
CA VAL A 22 5.65 -1.99 -14.30
C VAL A 22 5.05 -0.59 -14.30
N VAL A 23 5.68 0.31 -15.04
CA VAL A 23 5.20 1.69 -15.21
C VAL A 23 5.12 2.08 -16.68
N LYS A 24 4.26 3.05 -16.97
CA LYS A 24 4.16 3.70 -18.29
C LYS A 24 4.54 5.17 -18.15
N VAL A 25 5.44 5.62 -18.97
CA VAL A 25 5.81 7.03 -19.09
C VAL A 25 4.98 7.66 -20.20
N VAL A 26 4.27 8.72 -19.88
CA VAL A 26 3.46 9.49 -20.79
C VAL A 26 3.86 10.97 -20.72
N ASP A 27 3.69 11.70 -21.80
CA ASP A 27 3.87 13.15 -21.85
C ASP A 27 2.65 13.91 -21.29
N GLY A 28 2.66 15.24 -21.41
CA GLY A 28 1.57 16.10 -20.95
C GLY A 28 0.26 15.93 -21.72
N ALA A 29 0.30 15.35 -22.92
CA ALA A 29 -0.86 15.03 -23.75
C ALA A 29 -1.35 13.58 -23.55
N GLY A 30 -0.65 12.77 -22.71
CA GLY A 30 -0.99 11.38 -22.46
C GLY A 30 -0.38 10.41 -23.48
N ALA A 31 0.44 10.88 -24.43
CA ALA A 31 1.11 10.02 -25.39
C ALA A 31 2.30 9.28 -24.76
N PRO A 32 2.57 8.02 -25.15
CA PRO A 32 3.67 7.24 -24.62
C PRO A 32 5.03 7.86 -25.00
N VAL A 33 5.95 7.90 -24.03
CA VAL A 33 7.31 8.40 -24.24
C VAL A 33 8.26 7.21 -24.37
N ALA A 34 8.75 6.98 -25.58
CA ALA A 34 9.76 5.96 -25.87
C ALA A 34 11.17 6.41 -25.45
N ASN A 35 12.04 5.45 -25.13
CA ASN A 35 13.43 5.69 -24.77
C ASN A 35 13.65 6.58 -23.51
N ALA A 36 12.63 6.80 -22.70
CA ALA A 36 12.81 7.41 -21.39
C ALA A 36 13.60 6.47 -20.45
N THR A 37 14.51 7.02 -19.68
CA THR A 37 15.24 6.25 -18.66
C THR A 37 14.41 6.20 -17.39
N VAL A 38 14.08 5.01 -16.92
CA VAL A 38 13.31 4.77 -15.70
C VAL A 38 14.18 4.04 -14.69
N THR A 39 14.34 4.62 -13.51
CA THR A 39 15.08 4.03 -12.40
C THR A 39 14.11 3.68 -11.28
N PHE A 40 14.14 2.41 -10.88
CA PHE A 40 13.40 1.87 -9.75
C PHE A 40 14.35 1.74 -8.56
N ASN A 41 14.00 2.30 -7.42
CA ASN A 41 14.82 2.28 -6.21
C ASN A 41 14.06 1.60 -5.07
N LEU A 42 14.64 0.54 -4.54
CA LEU A 42 14.17 -0.18 -3.36
C LEU A 42 14.71 0.48 -2.07
N PRO A 43 14.02 0.31 -0.93
CA PRO A 43 14.55 0.76 0.35
C PRO A 43 15.85 0.02 0.70
N VAL A 44 16.78 0.76 1.32
CA VAL A 44 18.10 0.20 1.71
C VAL A 44 17.99 -0.67 2.96
N SER A 45 16.97 -0.47 3.78
CA SER A 45 16.74 -1.19 5.04
C SER A 45 15.26 -1.52 5.23
N GLY A 46 14.97 -2.48 6.13
CA GLY A 46 13.60 -2.92 6.40
C GLY A 46 13.02 -3.85 5.33
N PRO A 47 11.67 -3.93 5.23
CA PRO A 47 11.01 -4.67 4.16
C PRO A 47 11.43 -4.15 2.79
N GLY A 48 11.57 -5.04 1.81
CA GLY A 48 12.02 -4.69 0.47
C GLY A 48 12.53 -5.92 -0.28
N GLY A 49 13.50 -5.71 -1.16
CA GLY A 49 14.05 -6.79 -1.97
C GLY A 49 15.36 -6.42 -2.64
N ALA A 50 15.68 -7.16 -3.69
CA ALA A 50 16.75 -6.87 -4.61
C ALA A 50 16.32 -7.26 -6.02
N PHE A 51 16.82 -6.55 -7.03
CA PHE A 51 16.67 -6.91 -8.44
C PHE A 51 17.67 -8.01 -8.84
N LEU A 52 17.64 -8.44 -10.11
CA LEU A 52 18.40 -9.59 -10.64
C LEU A 52 19.87 -9.62 -10.21
N ASP A 53 20.52 -8.47 -10.15
CA ASP A 53 21.96 -8.36 -9.84
C ASP A 53 22.22 -8.19 -8.33
N GLY A 54 21.23 -8.45 -7.48
CA GLY A 54 21.33 -8.19 -6.05
C GLY A 54 21.32 -6.69 -5.68
N GLN A 55 21.08 -5.83 -6.66
CA GLN A 55 21.09 -4.38 -6.50
C GLN A 55 19.76 -3.86 -5.94
N LYS A 56 19.84 -2.73 -5.24
CA LYS A 56 18.68 -2.01 -4.73
C LYS A 56 18.04 -1.06 -5.75
N SER A 57 18.63 -0.94 -6.92
CA SER A 57 18.14 -0.12 -8.02
C SER A 57 18.19 -0.88 -9.33
N ALA A 58 17.21 -0.64 -10.19
CA ALA A 58 17.18 -1.12 -11.56
C ALA A 58 16.89 0.04 -12.50
N THR A 59 17.66 0.16 -13.57
CA THR A 59 17.45 1.19 -14.59
C THR A 59 17.07 0.53 -15.91
N VAL A 60 15.93 0.94 -16.47
CA VAL A 60 15.34 0.38 -17.69
C VAL A 60 14.96 1.52 -18.62
N ARG A 61 15.02 1.30 -19.92
CA ARG A 61 14.47 2.24 -20.93
C ARG A 61 13.05 1.82 -21.33
N THR A 62 12.19 2.80 -21.52
CA THR A 62 10.84 2.56 -22.04
C THR A 62 10.87 2.09 -23.48
N GLY A 63 10.00 1.16 -23.83
CA GLY A 63 9.72 0.74 -25.19
C GLY A 63 8.96 1.81 -26.00
N ALA A 64 8.58 1.46 -27.24
CA ALA A 64 7.77 2.33 -28.11
C ALA A 64 6.39 2.65 -27.52
N ASP A 65 5.89 1.78 -26.66
CA ASP A 65 4.64 1.90 -25.90
C ASP A 65 4.76 2.73 -24.61
N GLY A 66 5.98 3.24 -24.33
CA GLY A 66 6.27 3.98 -23.12
C GLY A 66 6.39 3.13 -21.86
N ILE A 67 6.42 1.79 -21.96
CA ILE A 67 6.43 0.88 -20.82
C ILE A 67 7.86 0.56 -20.38
N ALA A 68 8.08 0.53 -19.07
CA ALA A 68 9.30 0.04 -18.42
C ALA A 68 8.92 -0.93 -17.29
N ALA A 69 9.56 -2.10 -17.27
CA ALA A 69 9.38 -3.13 -16.26
C ALA A 69 10.72 -3.44 -15.58
N ALA A 70 10.79 -3.34 -14.25
CA ALA A 70 11.95 -3.78 -13.49
C ALA A 70 11.80 -5.26 -13.13
N ARG A 71 12.36 -6.12 -13.95
CA ARG A 71 12.18 -7.58 -13.86
C ARG A 71 13.10 -8.20 -12.82
N GLY A 72 12.63 -9.32 -12.27
CA GLY A 72 13.40 -10.19 -11.39
C GLY A 72 13.54 -9.66 -9.96
N LEU A 73 12.55 -8.96 -9.48
CA LEU A 73 12.46 -8.56 -8.08
C LEU A 73 12.37 -9.81 -7.19
N LYS A 74 13.25 -9.91 -6.21
CA LYS A 74 13.24 -10.93 -5.16
C LYS A 74 13.01 -10.26 -3.81
N PRO A 75 12.00 -10.69 -3.02
CA PRO A 75 11.74 -10.10 -1.72
C PRO A 75 12.85 -10.49 -0.74
N ASN A 76 13.18 -9.59 0.20
CA ASN A 76 14.04 -9.96 1.31
C ASN A 76 13.24 -10.74 2.37
N LYS A 77 13.92 -11.21 3.44
CA LYS A 77 13.30 -12.01 4.50
C LYS A 77 12.52 -11.18 5.52
N THR A 78 12.44 -9.87 5.35
CA THR A 78 11.76 -8.97 6.29
C THR A 78 10.32 -8.77 5.83
N PRO A 79 9.32 -9.23 6.61
CA PRO A 79 7.91 -8.99 6.29
C PRO A 79 7.54 -7.53 6.53
N GLY A 80 6.53 -7.06 5.81
CA GLY A 80 5.98 -5.72 5.93
C GLY A 80 5.87 -5.01 4.59
N GLN A 81 5.24 -3.85 4.65
CA GLN A 81 5.04 -2.98 3.49
C GLN A 81 6.29 -2.16 3.19
N PHE A 82 6.56 -1.93 1.91
CA PHE A 82 7.64 -1.08 1.44
C PHE A 82 7.25 -0.32 0.17
N GLU A 83 8.01 0.71 -0.13
CA GLU A 83 7.81 1.59 -1.28
C GLU A 83 8.98 1.49 -2.25
N ILE A 84 8.69 1.26 -3.53
CA ILE A 84 9.64 1.35 -4.64
C ILE A 84 9.50 2.74 -5.25
N ARG A 85 10.53 3.54 -5.17
CA ARG A 85 10.56 4.88 -5.77
C ARG A 85 10.95 4.77 -7.23
N VAL A 86 10.11 5.33 -8.09
CA VAL A 86 10.31 5.33 -9.53
C VAL A 86 10.64 6.74 -9.99
N VAL A 87 11.72 6.88 -10.72
CA VAL A 87 12.13 8.14 -11.34
C VAL A 87 12.28 7.91 -12.83
N ALA A 88 11.50 8.62 -13.63
CA ALA A 88 11.60 8.61 -15.09
C ALA A 88 12.22 9.91 -15.59
N SER A 89 13.15 9.83 -16.52
CA SER A 89 13.79 11.00 -17.16
C SER A 89 13.82 10.86 -18.65
N PHE A 90 13.52 11.99 -19.34
CA PHE A 90 13.61 12.11 -20.79
C PHE A 90 14.06 13.52 -21.13
N GLY A 91 15.25 13.66 -21.72
CA GLY A 91 15.89 14.94 -21.93
C GLY A 91 16.09 15.70 -20.62
N ARG A 92 15.44 16.86 -20.47
CA ARG A 92 15.47 17.67 -19.25
C ARG A 92 14.27 17.44 -18.33
N ALA A 93 13.29 16.69 -18.81
CA ALA A 93 12.08 16.39 -18.03
C ALA A 93 12.32 15.22 -17.08
N THR A 94 11.80 15.33 -15.85
CA THR A 94 11.84 14.28 -14.85
C THR A 94 10.45 14.13 -14.21
N ALA A 95 10.01 12.89 -14.08
CA ALA A 95 8.76 12.56 -13.41
C ALA A 95 9.00 11.46 -12.36
N ARG A 96 8.18 11.44 -11.32
CA ARG A 96 8.29 10.49 -10.21
C ARG A 96 6.98 9.77 -9.98
N ALA A 97 7.07 8.55 -9.51
CA ALA A 97 5.96 7.73 -9.04
C ALA A 97 6.45 6.83 -7.91
N SER A 98 5.54 6.22 -7.18
CA SER A 98 5.86 5.18 -6.20
C SER A 98 4.97 3.97 -6.40
N VAL A 99 5.53 2.80 -6.13
CA VAL A 99 4.85 1.50 -6.14
C VAL A 99 4.96 0.93 -4.74
N THR A 100 3.83 0.64 -4.13
CA THR A 100 3.78 0.06 -2.78
C THR A 100 3.54 -1.43 -2.87
N GLU A 101 4.40 -2.22 -2.24
CA GLU A 101 4.28 -3.67 -2.16
C GLU A 101 4.41 -4.16 -0.72
N THR A 102 4.00 -5.40 -0.46
CA THR A 102 4.06 -6.00 0.86
C THR A 102 4.76 -7.35 0.80
N ASN A 103 5.78 -7.55 1.60
CA ASN A 103 6.41 -8.84 1.83
C ASN A 103 5.64 -9.63 2.89
N ALA A 104 5.16 -10.83 2.56
CA ALA A 104 4.50 -11.75 3.47
C ALA A 104 5.27 -13.07 3.57
N LEU A 105 5.22 -13.72 4.73
CA LEU A 105 5.89 -15.01 4.99
C LEU A 105 5.29 -16.15 4.15
N SER A 106 3.97 -16.12 3.93
CA SER A 106 3.27 -16.92 2.95
C SER A 106 2.33 -16.01 2.20
N ALA A 107 2.32 -16.06 0.87
CA ALA A 107 1.14 -15.61 0.14
C ALA A 107 0.06 -16.61 0.55
N GLY A 108 -0.93 -16.17 1.31
CA GLY A 108 -2.09 -16.99 1.59
C GLY A 108 -2.58 -17.55 0.25
N GLU A 109 -2.72 -18.86 0.16
CA GLU A 109 -3.40 -19.47 -0.96
C GLU A 109 -4.69 -18.69 -1.16
N LYS A 110 -4.89 -18.19 -2.36
CA LYS A 110 -6.14 -17.54 -2.72
C LYS A 110 -7.23 -18.59 -2.56
N SER A 111 -7.83 -18.63 -1.39
CA SER A 111 -9.16 -19.15 -1.26
C SER A 111 -9.99 -18.41 -2.32
N HIS A 112 -10.56 -19.14 -3.25
CA HIS A 112 -11.48 -18.64 -4.27
C HIS A 112 -12.81 -18.18 -3.63
N SER A 113 -12.72 -17.42 -2.57
CA SER A 113 -13.80 -16.60 -2.05
C SER A 113 -13.59 -15.21 -2.60
N LYS A 114 -14.43 -14.83 -3.55
CA LYS A 114 -14.64 -13.45 -3.99
C LYS A 114 -15.08 -12.62 -2.76
N LYS A 115 -14.16 -12.26 -1.90
CA LYS A 115 -14.36 -11.24 -0.88
C LYS A 115 -13.46 -10.08 -1.28
N TYR A 116 -14.08 -9.04 -1.76
CA TYR A 116 -13.46 -7.74 -1.95
C TYR A 116 -12.88 -7.32 -0.60
N VAL A 117 -11.56 -7.34 -0.45
CA VAL A 117 -10.90 -6.66 0.65
C VAL A 117 -10.87 -5.20 0.25
N ILE A 118 -11.82 -4.44 0.76
CA ILE A 118 -11.78 -2.98 0.72
C ILE A 118 -10.67 -2.60 1.69
N ILE A 119 -9.49 -2.30 1.17
CA ILE A 119 -8.46 -1.60 1.93
C ILE A 119 -8.97 -0.17 2.08
N GLY A 120 -9.53 0.13 3.24
CA GLY A 120 -9.98 1.46 3.59
C GLY A 120 -8.81 2.43 3.57
N VAL A 121 -8.78 3.33 2.62
CA VAL A 121 -8.04 4.57 2.72
C VAL A 121 -8.74 5.37 3.82
N LEU A 122 -8.11 5.49 4.98
CA LEU A 122 -8.53 6.43 6.01
C LEU A 122 -8.21 7.85 5.52
N ALA A 123 -9.15 8.41 4.74
CA ALA A 123 -9.24 9.84 4.60
C ALA A 123 -9.97 10.36 5.82
N ALA A 124 -9.28 11.05 6.70
CA ALA A 124 -9.90 11.81 7.77
C ALA A 124 -10.74 12.93 7.16
N GLY A 125 -12.06 12.82 7.31
CA GLY A 125 -13.01 13.87 6.96
C GLY A 125 -14.32 13.62 7.70
N ALA A 126 -14.60 14.48 8.66
CA ALA A 126 -15.81 14.48 9.48
C ALA A 126 -17.06 14.65 8.62
N ALA A 127 -18.10 13.93 8.92
CA ALA A 127 -19.50 14.34 9.13
C ALA A 127 -20.51 13.22 8.83
N GLY A 128 -21.22 12.82 9.84
CA GLY A 128 -22.67 12.61 9.89
C GLY A 128 -23.34 11.69 8.88
N GLY A 129 -23.96 10.60 9.40
CA GLY A 129 -24.96 9.88 8.66
C GLY A 129 -25.23 8.48 9.18
N ALA A 130 -26.14 8.37 10.12
CA ALA A 130 -26.75 7.11 10.53
C ALA A 130 -27.53 6.51 9.36
N ILE A 131 -27.29 5.25 9.03
CA ILE A 131 -28.27 4.45 8.29
C ILE A 131 -28.47 3.15 9.04
N ALA A 132 -29.65 3.08 9.69
CA ALA A 132 -30.23 1.85 10.15
C ALA A 132 -30.71 1.04 8.95
N ALA A 133 -30.27 -0.19 8.84
CA ALA A 133 -30.93 -1.17 7.97
C ALA A 133 -31.33 -2.36 8.83
N ALA A 134 -32.60 -2.42 9.12
CA ALA A 134 -33.30 -3.55 9.69
C ALA A 134 -33.52 -4.63 8.63
N MET A 135 -33.22 -5.87 8.98
CA MET A 135 -33.85 -7.10 8.48
C MET A 135 -33.53 -8.19 9.48
N GLY A 136 -34.36 -8.67 10.32
CA GLY A 136 -35.56 -9.44 10.13
C GLY A 136 -35.25 -10.91 10.21
N GLY A 137 -35.58 -11.58 11.37
CA GLY A 137 -35.48 -13.03 11.45
C GLY A 137 -35.47 -13.58 12.88
N LYS A 138 -36.66 -13.66 13.49
CA LYS A 138 -37.22 -14.65 14.47
C LYS A 138 -36.27 -15.50 15.33
N SER A 139 -36.42 -15.42 16.55
CA SER A 139 -37.12 -16.07 17.69
C SER A 139 -36.19 -16.98 18.47
N SER A 140 -36.05 -16.96 19.72
CA SER A 140 -36.90 -17.21 20.89
C SER A 140 -36.05 -17.25 22.16
N SER A 141 -36.59 -16.56 23.12
CA SER A 141 -36.80 -16.87 24.54
C SER A 141 -35.62 -17.13 25.48
N SER A 142 -35.75 -16.33 26.52
CA SER A 142 -35.64 -16.59 27.96
C SER A 142 -34.26 -16.49 28.61
N GLY A 143 -34.26 -15.64 29.67
CA GLY A 143 -33.27 -15.72 30.72
C GLY A 143 -32.81 -14.36 31.24
N GLN A 144 -33.60 -13.87 32.13
CA GLN A 144 -33.47 -12.79 33.09
C GLN A 144 -32.18 -12.89 33.93
N ALA A 145 -31.45 -11.79 34.08
CA ALA A 145 -30.97 -11.30 35.39
C ALA A 145 -30.22 -9.95 35.21
N ALA A 146 -30.68 -9.02 36.00
CA ALA A 146 -30.10 -7.69 36.16
C ALA A 146 -28.82 -7.75 37.02
N ALA A 147 -27.85 -6.90 36.71
CA ALA A 147 -26.95 -6.32 37.72
C ALA A 147 -26.27 -5.06 37.17
N SER A 148 -26.70 -3.98 37.73
CA SER A 148 -26.07 -2.69 38.08
C SER A 148 -24.67 -2.35 37.56
N SER A 149 -24.61 -1.18 36.94
CA SER A 149 -23.42 -0.32 36.74
C SER A 149 -22.80 0.12 38.07
N PRO A 150 -21.50 0.48 38.07
CA PRO A 150 -21.21 1.84 38.46
C PRO A 150 -20.35 2.58 37.42
N GLY A 151 -20.76 3.78 37.15
CA GLY A 151 -20.05 4.76 36.36
C GLY A 151 -18.78 5.23 37.03
N GLY A 152 -17.73 5.36 36.23
CA GLY A 152 -16.52 6.10 36.55
C GLY A 152 -16.21 7.00 35.38
N SER A 153 -16.55 8.28 35.49
CA SER A 153 -16.08 9.31 34.56
C SER A 153 -14.69 9.76 34.98
N ILE A 154 -13.71 9.58 34.12
CA ILE A 154 -12.38 10.14 34.29
C ILE A 154 -12.33 11.44 33.49
N THR A 155 -12.25 12.56 34.22
CA THR A 155 -12.04 13.90 33.62
C THR A 155 -10.53 14.12 33.49
N PRO A 156 -9.98 14.40 32.31
CA PRO A 156 -8.58 14.80 32.19
C PRO A 156 -8.39 16.20 32.76
N GLY A 157 -7.49 16.35 33.73
CA GLY A 157 -7.09 17.63 34.27
C GLY A 157 -6.34 18.47 33.25
N ALA A 158 -6.68 19.75 33.16
CA ALA A 158 -6.00 20.73 32.33
C ALA A 158 -4.59 21.01 32.86
N PRO A 159 -3.58 21.15 31.99
CA PRO A 159 -2.22 21.55 32.41
C PRO A 159 -2.19 23.04 32.77
N THR A 160 -1.71 23.34 33.97
CA THR A 160 -1.46 24.69 34.44
C THR A 160 -0.02 25.08 34.07
N PHE A 161 0.14 26.08 33.19
CA PHE A 161 1.44 26.70 32.95
C PHE A 161 1.64 27.85 33.95
N GLY A 162 2.71 27.74 34.75
CA GLY A 162 3.16 28.84 35.62
C GLY A 162 3.93 29.89 34.82
N PRO A 163 4.00 31.16 35.31
CA PRO A 163 4.64 32.25 34.61
C PRO A 163 6.18 32.15 34.63
N PRO A 164 6.86 32.68 33.60
CA PRO A 164 8.32 32.65 33.53
C PRO A 164 8.94 33.66 34.49
N ARG A 165 10.07 33.27 35.06
CA ARG A 165 10.98 34.16 35.81
C ARG A 165 12.08 34.66 34.89
#